data_cb35a6b87c445aab590d1e9ab71b3114
#
_entry.id   cb35a6b87c445aab590d1e9ab71b3114
#
_cell.length_a   1.000
_cell.length_b   1.000
_cell.length_c   1.000
_cell.angle_alpha   90.00
_cell.angle_beta   90.00
_cell.angle_gamma   90.00
#
_symmetry.space_group_name_H-M   'P 1'
#
loop_
_entity.id
_entity.type
_entity.pdbx_description
1 polymer ?
#
loop_
_entity_poly.entity_id
_entity_poly.type
_entity_poly.pdbx_seq_one_letter_code
_entity_poly.pdbx_strand_id
1 'polypeptide(L)'
;MFAIFVGTIIGCITQPMPIGAVSIIGFTLTVLVGVIDTKTAVQGFGNPSIWLIAMAFFISRGFVKTGLGRRIALQFVRLFGKKTLGLAYSLVGVDLILAPATPSNTARAGGIMFPIIQSLSKSFDSDPKQGTERKVGSFLIFTEFHGNLITAAMFLTAMAGNLLAQNLAEKTAHVHVTWMNWFLAAIVPGIVSLIVIPFIIYKMYPPTVKETPDAKDWAENELADMGSIAKAEKFMIGVFIIALLLWVVGSFIGVDATLTAFIALSLLLITGVLDWKDILNETGAWNTLVWFSVLVMMADQLNQLGFIPWLSHTIANSLGGLSWPVVLVILIIFYFYSHYLFASSTAHVSAMYAALLGVAVVAGAPPLFSALMLGFFGNLMASTTHYSSGPAPILYAAGYVTQKRWWLMNLALGCLLYTSPSPRDKARSRMPSSA
;
A
#
# COMPACT_ATOMS: atom_id res chain seq x y z
N MET A 1 -5.68 -21.75 -19.37
CA MET A 1 -5.68 -20.77 -18.24
C MET A 1 -4.40 -19.95 -18.17
N PHE A 2 -3.22 -20.54 -18.03
CA PHE A 2 -1.96 -19.80 -17.86
C PHE A 2 -1.70 -18.77 -18.97
N ALA A 3 -1.85 -19.13 -20.25
CA ALA A 3 -1.63 -18.19 -21.35
C ALA A 3 -2.57 -16.98 -21.31
N ILE A 4 -3.84 -17.18 -20.93
CA ILE A 4 -4.82 -16.08 -20.80
C ILE A 4 -4.44 -15.18 -19.60
N PHE A 5 -4.02 -15.77 -18.48
CA PHE A 5 -3.55 -15.03 -17.31
C PHE A 5 -2.32 -14.17 -17.68
N VAL A 6 -1.30 -14.76 -18.30
CA VAL A 6 -0.11 -14.02 -18.74
C VAL A 6 -0.47 -12.90 -19.72
N GLY A 7 -1.33 -13.16 -20.71
CA GLY A 7 -1.82 -12.15 -21.64
C GLY A 7 -2.56 -11.01 -20.93
N THR A 8 -3.39 -11.34 -19.93
CA THR A 8 -4.10 -10.34 -19.12
C THR A 8 -3.10 -9.51 -18.28
N ILE A 9 -2.12 -10.14 -17.64
CA ILE A 9 -1.08 -9.43 -16.89
C ILE A 9 -0.25 -8.51 -17.79
N ILE A 10 0.17 -8.98 -18.98
CA ILE A 10 0.88 -8.15 -19.97
C ILE A 10 0.01 -6.96 -20.39
N GLY A 11 -1.28 -7.18 -20.64
CA GLY A 11 -2.21 -6.10 -20.95
C GLY A 11 -2.38 -5.11 -19.78
N CYS A 12 -2.40 -5.59 -18.53
CA CYS A 12 -2.43 -4.72 -17.35
C CYS A 12 -1.14 -3.92 -17.15
N ILE A 13 0.01 -4.44 -17.57
CA ILE A 13 1.31 -3.76 -17.50
C ILE A 13 1.46 -2.73 -18.61
N THR A 14 1.16 -3.13 -19.86
CA THR A 14 1.32 -2.27 -21.05
C THR A 14 0.22 -1.25 -21.21
N GLN A 15 -0.94 -1.46 -20.54
CA GLN A 15 -2.10 -0.57 -20.51
C GLN A 15 -2.54 -0.04 -21.89
N PRO A 16 -2.73 -0.90 -22.91
CA PRO A 16 -3.31 -0.47 -24.20
C PRO A 16 -4.74 0.02 -24.02
N MET A 17 -5.38 -0.37 -22.92
CA MET A 17 -6.71 0.06 -22.44
C MET A 17 -6.69 0.15 -20.91
N PRO A 18 -7.68 0.80 -20.26
CA PRO A 18 -7.81 0.78 -18.80
C PRO A 18 -7.79 -0.65 -18.23
N ILE A 19 -7.14 -0.84 -17.08
CA ILE A 19 -6.93 -2.16 -16.46
C ILE A 19 -8.24 -2.96 -16.32
N GLY A 20 -9.34 -2.29 -15.95
CA GLY A 20 -10.66 -2.93 -15.86
C GLY A 20 -11.12 -3.51 -17.19
N ALA A 21 -10.91 -2.80 -18.31
CA ALA A 21 -11.27 -3.28 -19.64
C ALA A 21 -10.43 -4.49 -20.06
N VAL A 22 -9.11 -4.44 -19.87
CA VAL A 22 -8.20 -5.57 -20.10
C VAL A 22 -8.65 -6.80 -19.30
N SER A 23 -9.00 -6.60 -18.03
CA SER A 23 -9.42 -7.70 -17.15
C SER A 23 -10.74 -8.33 -17.62
N ILE A 24 -11.73 -7.54 -18.03
CA ILE A 24 -12.99 -8.06 -18.57
C ILE A 24 -12.75 -8.85 -19.86
N ILE A 25 -11.85 -8.42 -20.73
CA ILE A 25 -11.49 -9.18 -21.93
C ILE A 25 -10.86 -10.53 -21.52
N GLY A 26 -9.92 -10.52 -20.58
CA GLY A 26 -9.31 -11.75 -20.03
C GLY A 26 -10.36 -12.69 -19.41
N PHE A 27 -11.29 -12.15 -18.63
CA PHE A 27 -12.42 -12.87 -18.06
C PHE A 27 -13.26 -13.55 -19.17
N THR A 28 -13.66 -12.78 -20.16
CA THR A 28 -14.47 -13.27 -21.28
C THR A 28 -13.76 -14.39 -22.06
N LEU A 29 -12.47 -14.22 -22.34
CA LEU A 29 -11.67 -15.23 -23.01
C LEU A 29 -11.59 -16.53 -22.20
N THR A 30 -11.45 -16.44 -20.87
CA THR A 30 -11.37 -17.60 -19.99
C THR A 30 -12.63 -18.46 -20.07
N VAL A 31 -13.80 -17.83 -20.10
CA VAL A 31 -15.09 -18.51 -20.22
C VAL A 31 -15.33 -18.99 -21.65
N LEU A 32 -15.06 -18.14 -22.65
CA LEU A 32 -15.31 -18.45 -24.07
C LEU A 32 -14.52 -19.67 -24.57
N VAL A 33 -13.28 -19.81 -24.12
CA VAL A 33 -12.41 -20.95 -24.47
C VAL A 33 -12.77 -22.21 -23.65
N GLY A 34 -13.73 -22.12 -22.72
CA GLY A 34 -14.20 -23.24 -21.93
C GLY A 34 -13.23 -23.73 -20.85
N VAL A 35 -12.31 -22.85 -20.38
CA VAL A 35 -11.40 -23.18 -19.27
C VAL A 35 -12.18 -23.35 -17.97
N ILE A 36 -13.16 -22.47 -17.74
CA ILE A 36 -14.10 -22.51 -16.62
C ILE A 36 -15.48 -22.05 -17.10
N ASP A 37 -16.52 -22.43 -16.37
CA ASP A 37 -17.88 -21.96 -16.63
C ASP A 37 -18.12 -20.54 -16.10
N THR A 38 -19.17 -19.89 -16.57
CA THR A 38 -19.53 -18.53 -16.15
C THR A 38 -19.79 -18.45 -14.64
N LYS A 39 -20.42 -19.47 -14.06
CA LYS A 39 -20.75 -19.52 -12.63
C LYS A 39 -19.46 -19.45 -11.77
N THR A 40 -18.47 -20.25 -12.12
CA THR A 40 -17.15 -20.25 -11.48
C THR A 40 -16.43 -18.91 -11.70
N ALA A 41 -16.48 -18.38 -12.93
CA ALA A 41 -15.83 -17.11 -13.26
C ALA A 41 -16.36 -15.94 -12.41
N VAL A 42 -17.67 -15.83 -12.21
CA VAL A 42 -18.27 -14.72 -11.44
C VAL A 42 -18.06 -14.85 -9.92
N GLN A 43 -17.66 -15.99 -9.41
CA GLN A 43 -17.40 -16.19 -7.96
C GLN A 43 -16.32 -15.24 -7.44
N GLY A 44 -15.38 -14.80 -8.29
CA GLY A 44 -14.39 -13.79 -7.93
C GLY A 44 -15.02 -12.51 -7.38
N PHE A 45 -16.16 -12.07 -7.91
CA PHE A 45 -16.88 -10.88 -7.48
C PHE A 45 -17.56 -11.01 -6.10
N GLY A 46 -17.75 -12.24 -5.61
CA GLY A 46 -18.25 -12.55 -4.27
C GLY A 46 -17.17 -12.59 -3.19
N ASN A 47 -15.90 -12.35 -3.51
CA ASN A 47 -14.81 -12.43 -2.55
C ASN A 47 -14.86 -11.29 -1.50
N PRO A 48 -14.95 -11.59 -0.19
CA PRO A 48 -15.05 -10.58 0.86
C PRO A 48 -13.88 -9.58 0.87
N SER A 49 -12.65 -10.03 0.60
CA SER A 49 -11.48 -9.14 0.58
C SER A 49 -11.57 -8.06 -0.50
N ILE A 50 -12.22 -8.37 -1.62
CA ILE A 50 -12.40 -7.40 -2.72
C ILE A 50 -13.43 -6.34 -2.32
N TRP A 51 -14.50 -6.76 -1.66
CA TRP A 51 -15.47 -5.83 -1.10
C TRP A 51 -14.87 -4.97 0.01
N LEU A 52 -14.00 -5.52 0.87
CA LEU A 52 -13.26 -4.74 1.85
C LEU A 52 -12.49 -3.59 1.17
N ILE A 53 -11.82 -3.87 0.05
CA ILE A 53 -11.08 -2.84 -0.70
C ILE A 53 -12.04 -1.77 -1.22
N ALA A 54 -13.14 -2.15 -1.86
CA ALA A 54 -14.11 -1.21 -2.40
C ALA A 54 -14.71 -0.31 -1.29
N MET A 55 -15.12 -0.92 -0.16
CA MET A 55 -15.65 -0.19 1.00
C MET A 55 -14.63 0.80 1.57
N ALA A 56 -13.37 0.39 1.64
CA ALA A 56 -12.33 1.24 2.16
C ALA A 56 -12.01 2.42 1.21
N PHE A 57 -12.11 2.28 -0.11
CA PHE A 57 -12.08 3.41 -1.06
C PHE A 57 -13.21 4.40 -0.78
N PHE A 58 -14.44 3.91 -0.56
CA PHE A 58 -15.56 4.78 -0.22
C PHE A 58 -15.34 5.51 1.12
N ILE A 59 -14.82 4.84 2.14
CA ILE A 59 -14.45 5.47 3.42
C ILE A 59 -13.38 6.55 3.20
N SER A 60 -12.37 6.28 2.39
CA SER A 60 -11.32 7.25 2.02
C SER A 60 -11.91 8.52 1.38
N ARG A 61 -12.96 8.38 0.57
CA ARG A 61 -13.70 9.53 0.01
C ARG A 61 -14.21 10.47 1.10
N GLY A 62 -14.63 9.92 2.26
CA GLY A 62 -15.06 10.70 3.42
C GLY A 62 -13.95 11.62 3.95
N PHE A 63 -12.70 11.15 4.06
CA PHE A 63 -11.56 11.99 4.46
C PHE A 63 -11.32 13.14 3.48
N VAL A 64 -11.42 12.87 2.17
CA VAL A 64 -11.23 13.89 1.13
C VAL A 64 -12.39 14.90 1.15
N LYS A 65 -13.64 14.42 1.18
CA LYS A 65 -14.84 15.27 1.12
C LYS A 65 -14.96 16.19 2.35
N THR A 66 -14.62 15.68 3.54
CA THR A 66 -14.67 16.47 4.77
C THR A 66 -13.49 17.43 4.94
N GLY A 67 -12.38 17.22 4.24
CA GLY A 67 -11.13 17.96 4.45
C GLY A 67 -10.39 17.55 5.73
N LEU A 68 -10.83 16.52 6.43
CA LEU A 68 -10.23 16.08 7.69
C LEU A 68 -8.75 15.72 7.54
N GLY A 69 -8.37 15.05 6.46
CA GLY A 69 -6.98 14.71 6.18
C GLY A 69 -6.09 15.96 6.10
N ARG A 70 -6.56 17.02 5.40
CA ARG A 70 -5.84 18.30 5.33
C ARG A 70 -5.72 18.95 6.70
N ARG A 71 -6.79 18.98 7.50
CA ARG A 71 -6.78 19.55 8.86
C ARG A 71 -5.78 18.84 9.76
N ILE A 72 -5.74 17.49 9.74
CA ILE A 72 -4.77 16.71 10.52
C ILE A 72 -3.35 17.11 10.10
N ALA A 73 -3.08 17.17 8.79
CA ALA A 73 -1.76 17.53 8.28
C ALA A 73 -1.31 18.94 8.71
N LEU A 74 -2.20 19.93 8.63
CA LEU A 74 -1.92 21.29 9.09
C LEU A 74 -1.63 21.35 10.59
N GLN A 75 -2.34 20.56 11.42
CA GLN A 75 -2.04 20.46 12.84
C GLN A 75 -0.62 19.92 13.12
N PHE A 76 -0.20 18.89 12.36
CA PHE A 76 1.15 18.33 12.47
C PHE A 76 2.21 19.33 12.02
N VAL A 77 1.99 20.05 10.91
CA VAL A 77 2.89 21.12 10.45
C VAL A 77 2.99 22.22 11.50
N ARG A 78 1.88 22.64 12.10
CA ARG A 78 1.86 23.63 13.18
C ARG A 78 2.71 23.21 14.39
N LEU A 79 2.65 21.93 14.76
CA LEU A 79 3.35 21.40 15.95
C LEU A 79 4.84 21.17 15.71
N PHE A 80 5.21 20.64 14.54
CA PHE A 80 6.57 20.15 14.26
C PHE A 80 7.29 20.90 13.14
N GLY A 81 6.63 21.87 12.48
CA GLY A 81 7.09 22.50 11.24
C GLY A 81 8.23 23.51 11.38
N LYS A 82 8.79 23.77 12.57
CA LYS A 82 9.85 24.78 12.78
C LYS A 82 11.16 24.47 12.05
N LYS A 83 11.40 23.22 11.67
CA LYS A 83 12.57 22.74 10.93
C LYS A 83 12.12 21.90 9.76
N THR A 84 12.85 21.92 8.65
CA THR A 84 12.51 21.13 7.46
C THR A 84 12.46 19.63 7.75
N LEU A 85 13.33 19.12 8.64
CA LEU A 85 13.25 17.73 9.10
C LEU A 85 11.96 17.48 9.92
N GLY A 86 11.52 18.44 10.72
CA GLY A 86 10.25 18.39 11.45
C GLY A 86 9.05 18.38 10.50
N LEU A 87 9.09 19.15 9.40
CA LEU A 87 8.08 19.09 8.34
C LEU A 87 7.99 17.69 7.73
N ALA A 88 9.14 17.06 7.45
CA ALA A 88 9.18 15.71 6.93
C ALA A 88 8.51 14.70 7.89
N TYR A 89 8.83 14.76 9.19
CA TYR A 89 8.17 13.91 10.19
C TYR A 89 6.68 14.24 10.37
N SER A 90 6.28 15.50 10.16
CA SER A 90 4.86 15.87 10.15
C SER A 90 4.10 15.13 9.05
N LEU A 91 4.62 15.14 7.81
CA LEU A 91 4.01 14.47 6.67
C LEU A 91 3.91 12.95 6.92
N VAL A 92 5.01 12.32 7.29
CA VAL A 92 5.06 10.89 7.60
C VAL A 92 4.11 10.50 8.74
N GLY A 93 4.02 11.34 9.78
CA GLY A 93 3.10 11.13 10.91
C GLY A 93 1.64 11.19 10.50
N VAL A 94 1.29 12.12 9.61
CA VAL A 94 -0.07 12.22 9.04
C VAL A 94 -0.40 10.99 8.19
N ASP A 95 0.51 10.59 7.29
CA ASP A 95 0.28 9.41 6.46
C ASP A 95 0.12 8.14 7.32
N LEU A 96 0.90 8.03 8.41
CA LEU A 96 0.77 6.93 9.38
C LEU A 96 -0.64 6.88 10.02
N ILE A 97 -1.21 8.02 10.39
CA ILE A 97 -2.55 8.10 10.99
C ILE A 97 -3.62 7.75 9.96
N LEU A 98 -3.47 8.21 8.72
CA LEU A 98 -4.47 8.01 7.68
C LEU A 98 -4.39 6.62 7.03
N ALA A 99 -3.23 5.96 7.09
CA ALA A 99 -2.98 4.70 6.39
C ALA A 99 -3.99 3.58 6.72
N PRO A 100 -4.37 3.31 7.98
CA PRO A 100 -5.28 2.22 8.30
C PRO A 100 -6.65 2.33 7.63
N ALA A 101 -7.13 3.57 7.41
CA ALA A 101 -8.47 3.82 6.88
C ALA A 101 -8.50 4.20 5.40
N THR A 102 -7.34 4.30 4.75
CA THR A 102 -7.26 4.73 3.35
C THR A 102 -6.50 3.71 2.53
N PRO A 103 -7.19 2.76 1.87
CA PRO A 103 -6.56 1.62 1.19
C PRO A 103 -5.90 1.99 -0.15
N SER A 104 -5.81 3.26 -0.43
CA SER A 104 -5.13 3.81 -1.59
C SER A 104 -3.99 4.72 -1.15
N ASN A 105 -2.78 4.20 -1.21
CA ASN A 105 -1.56 4.99 -1.02
C ASN A 105 -1.47 6.14 -2.03
N THR A 106 -2.01 5.97 -3.24
CA THR A 106 -2.15 7.02 -4.26
C THR A 106 -3.05 8.16 -3.79
N ALA A 107 -4.21 7.84 -3.20
CA ALA A 107 -5.13 8.85 -2.69
C ALA A 107 -4.53 9.62 -1.49
N ARG A 108 -3.79 8.94 -0.60
CA ARG A 108 -3.11 9.60 0.52
C ARG A 108 -2.00 10.52 0.02
N ALA A 109 -1.03 9.98 -0.71
CA ALA A 109 0.11 10.77 -1.19
C ALA A 109 -0.31 11.84 -2.22
N GLY A 110 -1.11 11.47 -3.22
CA GLY A 110 -1.50 12.38 -4.30
C GLY A 110 -2.63 13.32 -3.94
N GLY A 111 -3.66 12.83 -3.23
CA GLY A 111 -4.88 13.60 -2.96
C GLY A 111 -4.82 14.44 -1.69
N ILE A 112 -4.01 14.05 -0.70
CA ILE A 112 -3.93 14.76 0.59
C ILE A 112 -2.56 15.40 0.78
N MET A 113 -1.48 14.61 0.70
CA MET A 113 -0.15 15.08 1.08
C MET A 113 0.49 15.96 0.03
N PHE A 114 0.37 15.61 -1.25
CA PHE A 114 1.00 16.35 -2.33
C PHE A 114 0.54 17.82 -2.46
N PRO A 115 -0.77 18.17 -2.40
CA PRO A 115 -1.20 19.56 -2.38
C PRO A 115 -0.61 20.37 -1.21
N ILE A 116 -0.46 19.74 -0.04
CA ILE A 116 0.13 20.37 1.14
C ILE A 116 1.63 20.62 0.90
N ILE A 117 2.36 19.63 0.38
CA ILE A 117 3.78 19.77 0.04
C ILE A 117 3.98 20.88 -0.99
N GLN A 118 3.13 20.96 -2.02
CA GLN A 118 3.21 22.01 -3.03
C GLN A 118 2.97 23.41 -2.44
N SER A 119 1.92 23.55 -1.62
CA SER A 119 1.58 24.84 -1.01
C SER A 119 2.69 25.29 -0.03
N LEU A 120 3.16 24.36 0.80
CA LEU A 120 4.27 24.59 1.73
C LEU A 120 5.58 24.91 0.98
N SER A 121 5.90 24.20 -0.09
CA SER A 121 7.09 24.49 -0.90
C SER A 121 7.06 25.89 -1.49
N LYS A 122 5.89 26.31 -1.98
CA LYS A 122 5.70 27.69 -2.51
C LYS A 122 5.90 28.75 -1.45
N SER A 123 5.45 28.55 -0.19
CA SER A 123 5.65 29.51 0.90
C SER A 123 7.13 29.69 1.27
N PHE A 124 8.00 28.76 0.86
CA PHE A 124 9.46 28.85 1.02
C PHE A 124 10.19 29.13 -0.30
N ASP A 125 9.51 29.61 -1.35
CA ASP A 125 10.06 29.84 -2.69
C ASP A 125 10.81 28.64 -3.25
N SER A 126 10.34 27.44 -2.96
CA SER A 126 10.87 26.17 -3.48
C SER A 126 10.08 25.78 -4.71
N ASP A 127 10.60 26.16 -5.90
CA ASP A 127 9.93 25.96 -7.19
C ASP A 127 10.89 25.32 -8.20
N PRO A 128 10.52 24.15 -8.79
CA PRO A 128 11.29 23.52 -9.85
C PRO A 128 11.53 24.41 -11.07
N LYS A 129 10.57 25.28 -11.42
CA LYS A 129 10.68 26.16 -12.58
C LYS A 129 11.73 27.26 -12.38
N GLN A 130 12.03 27.58 -11.13
CA GLN A 130 13.03 28.59 -10.77
C GLN A 130 14.39 27.99 -10.38
N GLY A 131 14.52 26.65 -10.44
CA GLY A 131 15.72 25.95 -10.00
C GLY A 131 15.95 25.99 -8.47
N THR A 132 14.87 26.23 -7.70
CA THR A 132 14.93 26.34 -6.23
C THR A 132 14.29 25.13 -5.52
N GLU A 133 14.03 24.06 -6.26
CA GLU A 133 13.37 22.84 -5.79
C GLU A 133 14.03 22.23 -4.55
N ARG A 134 15.34 22.47 -4.38
CA ARG A 134 16.13 21.96 -3.25
C ARG A 134 15.98 22.76 -1.96
N LYS A 135 15.29 23.90 -1.97
CA LYS A 135 15.06 24.64 -0.73
C LYS A 135 14.38 23.73 0.30
N VAL A 136 13.20 23.20 -0.02
CA VAL A 136 12.47 22.24 0.81
C VAL A 136 11.78 21.15 0.00
N GLY A 137 11.26 21.45 -1.18
CA GLY A 137 10.33 20.62 -1.95
C GLY A 137 10.89 19.25 -2.32
N SER A 138 12.11 19.19 -2.86
CA SER A 138 12.74 17.90 -3.22
C SER A 138 12.83 16.94 -2.03
N PHE A 139 13.21 17.46 -0.87
CA PHE A 139 13.34 16.67 0.37
C PHE A 139 11.98 16.16 0.85
N LEU A 140 10.97 17.03 0.86
CA LEU A 140 9.61 16.67 1.30
C LEU A 140 8.98 15.64 0.36
N ILE A 141 9.16 15.76 -0.96
CA ILE A 141 8.66 14.79 -1.96
C ILE A 141 9.28 13.42 -1.73
N PHE A 142 10.60 13.33 -1.55
CA PHE A 142 11.25 12.04 -1.29
C PHE A 142 10.81 11.42 0.04
N THR A 143 10.69 12.25 1.08
CA THR A 143 10.27 11.76 2.39
C THR A 143 8.84 11.24 2.34
N GLU A 144 7.93 11.97 1.70
CA GLU A 144 6.54 11.53 1.54
C GLU A 144 6.46 10.24 0.73
N PHE A 145 7.19 10.14 -0.38
CA PHE A 145 7.19 8.93 -1.21
C PHE A 145 7.58 7.69 -0.41
N HIS A 146 8.70 7.72 0.31
CA HIS A 146 9.16 6.57 1.08
C HIS A 146 8.33 6.36 2.36
N GLY A 147 7.92 7.43 3.02
CA GLY A 147 7.01 7.37 4.17
C GLY A 147 5.70 6.66 3.81
N ASN A 148 5.10 7.05 2.69
CA ASN A 148 3.86 6.45 2.18
C ASN A 148 4.02 4.96 1.85
N LEU A 149 5.15 4.52 1.28
CA LEU A 149 5.40 3.10 1.02
C LEU A 149 5.53 2.29 2.32
N ILE A 150 6.20 2.85 3.33
CA ILE A 150 6.36 2.20 4.63
C ILE A 150 5.01 2.09 5.34
N THR A 151 4.25 3.18 5.42
CA THR A 151 2.92 3.17 6.06
C THR A 151 1.94 2.25 5.32
N ALA A 152 2.04 2.17 3.98
CA ALA A 152 1.27 1.23 3.18
C ALA A 152 1.61 -0.23 3.52
N ALA A 153 2.86 -0.55 3.85
CA ALA A 153 3.27 -1.88 4.30
C ALA A 153 2.85 -2.18 5.75
N MET A 154 2.67 -1.15 6.61
CA MET A 154 2.39 -1.35 8.03
C MET A 154 0.98 -1.84 8.35
N PHE A 155 0.00 -1.52 7.52
CA PHE A 155 -1.41 -1.86 7.78
C PHE A 155 -1.99 -2.67 6.62
N LEU A 156 -2.68 -3.76 6.95
CA LEU A 156 -3.33 -4.61 5.96
C LEU A 156 -4.26 -3.83 5.03
N THR A 157 -5.00 -2.88 5.60
CA THR A 157 -5.99 -2.05 4.89
C THR A 157 -5.40 -0.82 4.19
N ALA A 158 -4.08 -0.59 4.26
CA ALA A 158 -3.47 0.64 3.72
C ALA A 158 -3.21 0.63 2.21
N MET A 159 -3.26 -0.54 1.59
CA MET A 159 -3.08 -0.72 0.15
C MET A 159 -3.84 -1.95 -0.35
N ALA A 160 -4.46 -1.86 -1.53
CA ALA A 160 -5.19 -2.95 -2.16
C ALA A 160 -4.33 -4.22 -2.35
N GLY A 161 -3.04 -4.06 -2.67
CA GLY A 161 -2.09 -5.17 -2.83
C GLY A 161 -1.90 -6.03 -1.57
N ASN A 162 -2.06 -5.46 -0.37
CA ASN A 162 -1.96 -6.21 0.89
C ASN A 162 -3.11 -7.19 1.04
N LEU A 163 -4.32 -6.74 0.73
CA LEU A 163 -5.52 -7.57 0.79
C LEU A 163 -5.50 -8.64 -0.30
N LEU A 164 -4.88 -8.36 -1.44
CA LEU A 164 -4.58 -9.37 -2.46
C LEU A 164 -3.60 -10.42 -1.91
N ALA A 165 -2.49 -9.98 -1.33
CA ALA A 165 -1.50 -10.88 -0.72
C ALA A 165 -2.14 -11.75 0.37
N GLN A 166 -2.99 -11.19 1.22
CA GLN A 166 -3.77 -11.93 2.22
C GLN A 166 -4.61 -13.04 1.58
N ASN A 167 -5.39 -12.70 0.56
CA ASN A 167 -6.23 -13.68 -0.14
C ASN A 167 -5.40 -14.80 -0.82
N LEU A 168 -4.32 -14.40 -1.49
CA LEU A 168 -3.41 -15.36 -2.13
C LEU A 168 -2.68 -16.24 -1.11
N ALA A 169 -2.33 -15.72 0.08
CA ALA A 169 -1.74 -16.50 1.16
C ALA A 169 -2.68 -17.59 1.67
N GLU A 170 -3.95 -17.27 1.84
CA GLU A 170 -4.96 -18.24 2.25
C GLU A 170 -5.15 -19.34 1.19
N LYS A 171 -5.21 -18.98 -0.08
CA LYS A 171 -5.40 -19.89 -1.21
C LYS A 171 -4.18 -20.78 -1.50
N THR A 172 -2.97 -20.25 -1.35
CA THR A 172 -1.72 -20.93 -1.74
C THR A 172 -1.09 -21.70 -0.59
N ALA A 173 -1.10 -21.12 0.61
CA ALA A 173 -0.40 -21.66 1.77
C ALA A 173 -1.33 -22.04 2.94
N HIS A 174 -2.65 -21.90 2.74
CA HIS A 174 -3.69 -22.16 3.77
C HIS A 174 -3.43 -21.40 5.08
N VAL A 175 -2.96 -20.15 4.97
CA VAL A 175 -2.60 -19.30 6.11
C VAL A 175 -3.61 -18.18 6.26
N HIS A 176 -4.24 -18.12 7.41
CA HIS A 176 -5.17 -17.02 7.72
C HIS A 176 -4.40 -15.81 8.26
N VAL A 177 -4.21 -14.80 7.41
CA VAL A 177 -3.58 -13.51 7.76
C VAL A 177 -4.65 -12.56 8.27
N THR A 178 -4.61 -12.21 9.57
CA THR A 178 -5.54 -11.24 10.16
C THR A 178 -4.97 -9.82 10.13
N TRP A 179 -5.85 -8.81 10.28
CA TRP A 179 -5.41 -7.42 10.39
C TRP A 179 -4.42 -7.24 11.56
N MET A 180 -4.70 -7.90 12.69
CA MET A 180 -3.89 -7.79 13.90
C MET A 180 -2.51 -8.44 13.74
N ASN A 181 -2.41 -9.66 13.17
CA ASN A 181 -1.08 -10.30 13.01
C ASN A 181 -0.23 -9.57 11.96
N TRP A 182 -0.85 -8.98 10.91
CA TRP A 182 -0.18 -8.10 9.98
C TRP A 182 0.39 -6.87 10.71
N PHE A 183 -0.46 -6.16 11.47
CA PHE A 183 -0.06 -4.98 12.23
C PHE A 183 1.04 -5.26 13.24
N LEU A 184 0.91 -6.31 14.06
CA LEU A 184 1.91 -6.67 15.05
C LEU A 184 3.27 -7.05 14.44
N ALA A 185 3.26 -7.69 13.27
CA ALA A 185 4.49 -8.01 12.56
C ALA A 185 5.17 -6.77 11.94
N ALA A 186 4.38 -5.78 11.51
CA ALA A 186 4.86 -4.61 10.79
C ALA A 186 5.18 -3.40 11.70
N ILE A 187 4.56 -3.29 12.89
CA ILE A 187 4.62 -2.04 13.68
C ILE A 187 6.05 -1.67 14.11
N VAL A 188 6.83 -2.63 14.57
CA VAL A 188 8.20 -2.35 15.04
C VAL A 188 9.12 -1.98 13.87
N PRO A 189 9.28 -2.82 12.81
CA PRO A 189 10.13 -2.46 11.68
C PRO A 189 9.61 -1.21 10.95
N GLY A 190 8.30 -1.02 10.89
CA GLY A 190 7.68 0.16 10.28
C GLY A 190 8.03 1.45 11.01
N ILE A 191 7.83 1.51 12.33
CA ILE A 191 8.17 2.70 13.12
C ILE A 191 9.67 3.02 13.04
N VAL A 192 10.53 1.99 13.15
CA VAL A 192 11.98 2.19 12.99
C VAL A 192 12.30 2.78 11.61
N SER A 193 11.70 2.24 10.55
CA SER A 193 11.89 2.75 9.19
C SER A 193 11.38 4.19 9.03
N LEU A 194 10.21 4.53 9.59
CA LEU A 194 9.64 5.89 9.56
C LEU A 194 10.49 6.93 10.31
N ILE A 195 11.23 6.51 11.32
CA ILE A 195 12.19 7.38 12.03
C ILE A 195 13.49 7.52 11.22
N VAL A 196 14.00 6.42 10.70
CA VAL A 196 15.34 6.34 10.10
C VAL A 196 15.35 6.92 8.68
N ILE A 197 14.37 6.59 7.85
CA ILE A 197 14.37 6.96 6.42
C ILE A 197 14.32 8.49 6.19
N PRO A 198 13.45 9.28 6.83
CA PRO A 198 13.50 10.74 6.67
C PRO A 198 14.85 11.34 7.08
N PHE A 199 15.45 10.81 8.15
CA PHE A 199 16.78 11.24 8.60
C PHE A 199 17.88 10.87 7.60
N ILE A 200 17.85 9.67 7.01
CA ILE A 200 18.80 9.26 5.99
C ILE A 200 18.65 10.12 4.73
N ILE A 201 17.41 10.37 4.27
CA ILE A 201 17.15 11.26 3.14
C ILE A 201 17.70 12.66 3.45
N TYR A 202 17.49 13.18 4.67
CA TYR A 202 18.04 14.47 5.10
C TYR A 202 19.57 14.51 5.04
N LYS A 203 20.26 13.40 5.29
CA LYS A 203 21.73 13.31 5.21
C LYS A 203 22.22 13.12 3.77
N MET A 204 21.55 12.29 2.96
CA MET A 204 21.96 11.98 1.60
C MET A 204 21.57 13.08 0.58
N TYR A 205 20.45 13.75 0.83
CA TYR A 205 19.90 14.78 -0.05
C TYR A 205 19.34 15.95 0.78
N PRO A 206 20.21 16.67 1.49
CA PRO A 206 19.80 17.72 2.43
C PRO A 206 19.05 18.86 1.72
N PRO A 207 17.98 19.39 2.35
CA PRO A 207 17.37 20.64 1.91
C PRO A 207 18.35 21.79 2.14
N THR A 208 18.31 22.83 1.27
CA THR A 208 19.15 24.01 1.47
C THR A 208 18.59 24.93 2.54
N VAL A 209 17.29 24.97 2.75
CA VAL A 209 16.62 25.63 3.87
C VAL A 209 16.39 24.60 4.98
N LYS A 210 16.99 24.81 6.13
CA LYS A 210 16.94 23.87 7.28
C LYS A 210 15.97 24.35 8.37
N GLU A 211 15.80 25.64 8.52
CA GLU A 211 14.91 26.28 9.49
C GLU A 211 13.68 26.82 8.75
N THR A 212 12.50 26.48 9.25
CA THR A 212 11.21 26.81 8.62
C THR A 212 10.25 27.42 9.67
N PRO A 213 10.64 28.54 10.34
CA PRO A 213 9.84 29.12 11.41
C PRO A 213 8.43 29.52 10.93
N ASP A 214 8.33 30.05 9.70
CA ASP A 214 7.09 30.55 9.12
C ASP A 214 6.08 29.43 8.77
N ALA A 215 6.51 28.16 8.77
CA ALA A 215 5.62 27.04 8.50
C ALA A 215 4.49 26.90 9.54
N LYS A 216 4.77 27.31 10.79
CA LYS A 216 3.75 27.33 11.85
C LYS A 216 2.67 28.37 11.53
N ASP A 217 3.07 29.60 11.23
CA ASP A 217 2.16 30.70 10.95
C ASP A 217 1.36 30.43 9.68
N TRP A 218 2.01 29.87 8.66
CA TRP A 218 1.34 29.39 7.45
C TRP A 218 0.25 28.34 7.79
N ALA A 219 0.57 27.34 8.60
CA ALA A 219 -0.39 26.32 8.98
C ALA A 219 -1.53 26.86 9.86
N GLU A 220 -1.26 27.85 10.72
CA GLU A 220 -2.28 28.53 11.52
C GLU A 220 -3.24 29.35 10.64
N ASN A 221 -2.74 30.05 9.63
CA ASN A 221 -3.56 30.78 8.66
C ASN A 221 -4.44 29.82 7.84
N GLU A 222 -3.88 28.74 7.32
CA GLU A 222 -4.62 27.71 6.59
C GLU A 222 -5.71 27.05 7.46
N LEU A 223 -5.43 26.81 8.76
CA LEU A 223 -6.40 26.30 9.71
C LEU A 223 -7.50 27.34 10.02
N ALA A 224 -7.16 28.62 10.10
CA ALA A 224 -8.12 29.71 10.28
C ALA A 224 -9.07 29.81 9.08
N ASP A 225 -8.55 29.68 7.86
CA ASP A 225 -9.36 29.66 6.62
C ASP A 225 -10.31 28.44 6.57
N MET A 226 -9.89 27.31 7.11
CA MET A 226 -10.77 26.14 7.26
C MET A 226 -11.88 26.33 8.32
N GLY A 227 -11.74 27.31 9.19
CA GLY A 227 -12.68 27.57 10.28
C GLY A 227 -12.71 26.49 11.36
N SER A 228 -13.75 26.51 12.18
CA SER A 228 -13.98 25.51 13.24
C SER A 228 -14.26 24.13 12.67
N ILE A 229 -13.94 23.09 13.44
CA ILE A 229 -14.18 21.69 13.04
C ILE A 229 -15.68 21.45 12.74
N ALA A 230 -15.97 21.08 11.51
CA ALA A 230 -17.31 20.87 11.01
C ALA A 230 -17.97 19.61 11.61
N LYS A 231 -19.31 19.53 11.60
CA LYS A 231 -20.02 18.33 12.05
C LYS A 231 -19.62 17.07 11.26
N ALA A 232 -19.44 17.22 9.96
CA ALA A 232 -19.00 16.11 9.08
C ALA A 232 -17.61 15.59 9.45
N GLU A 233 -16.67 16.49 9.80
CA GLU A 233 -15.34 16.09 10.29
C GLU A 233 -15.43 15.32 11.62
N LYS A 234 -16.28 15.77 12.55
CA LYS A 234 -16.50 15.08 13.84
C LYS A 234 -17.07 13.67 13.64
N PHE A 235 -18.06 13.53 12.77
CA PHE A 235 -18.62 12.22 12.43
C PHE A 235 -17.56 11.33 11.76
N MET A 236 -16.76 11.89 10.83
CA MET A 236 -15.68 11.15 10.18
C MET A 236 -14.64 10.63 11.19
N ILE A 237 -14.24 11.45 12.18
CA ILE A 237 -13.35 11.04 13.27
C ILE A 237 -14.01 9.90 14.09
N GLY A 238 -15.26 10.05 14.46
CA GLY A 238 -15.99 9.02 15.23
C GLY A 238 -16.07 7.68 14.49
N VAL A 239 -16.45 7.70 13.22
CA VAL A 239 -16.50 6.50 12.38
C VAL A 239 -15.12 5.87 12.20
N PHE A 240 -14.08 6.69 12.03
CA PHE A 240 -12.70 6.20 11.92
C PHE A 240 -12.25 5.49 13.21
N ILE A 241 -12.51 6.07 14.38
CA ILE A 241 -12.18 5.45 15.66
C ILE A 241 -12.94 4.12 15.83
N ILE A 242 -14.24 4.09 15.49
CA ILE A 242 -15.05 2.85 15.55
C ILE A 242 -14.43 1.79 14.62
N ALA A 243 -14.08 2.14 13.39
CA ALA A 243 -13.47 1.21 12.44
C ALA A 243 -12.14 0.65 12.97
N LEU A 244 -11.26 1.50 13.50
CA LEU A 244 -10.00 1.08 14.10
C LEU A 244 -10.21 0.12 15.27
N LEU A 245 -11.12 0.46 16.18
CA LEU A 245 -11.44 -0.40 17.32
C LEU A 245 -11.98 -1.76 16.86
N LEU A 246 -12.86 -1.78 15.87
CA LEU A 246 -13.41 -3.03 15.33
C LEU A 246 -12.37 -3.86 14.60
N TRP A 247 -11.41 -3.27 13.88
CA TRP A 247 -10.30 -4.03 13.28
C TRP A 247 -9.36 -4.63 14.33
N VAL A 248 -9.20 -3.98 15.50
CA VAL A 248 -8.38 -4.48 16.61
C VAL A 248 -9.11 -5.58 17.39
N VAL A 249 -10.37 -5.34 17.78
CA VAL A 249 -11.11 -6.23 18.69
C VAL A 249 -12.08 -7.16 17.95
N GLY A 250 -12.38 -6.92 16.68
CA GLY A 250 -13.44 -7.60 15.93
C GLY A 250 -13.28 -9.12 15.87
N SER A 251 -12.04 -9.61 15.73
CA SER A 251 -11.76 -11.03 15.75
C SER A 251 -12.19 -11.76 17.03
N PHE A 252 -12.27 -11.04 18.16
CA PHE A 252 -12.72 -11.61 19.44
C PHE A 252 -14.27 -11.64 19.59
N ILE A 253 -14.96 -10.84 18.78
CA ILE A 253 -16.43 -10.69 18.84
C ILE A 253 -17.12 -11.18 17.56
N GLY A 254 -16.38 -11.88 16.67
CA GLY A 254 -16.93 -12.42 15.43
C GLY A 254 -17.19 -11.40 14.33
N VAL A 255 -16.58 -10.20 14.40
CA VAL A 255 -16.65 -9.15 13.39
C VAL A 255 -15.36 -9.17 12.56
N ASP A 256 -15.46 -9.60 11.33
CA ASP A 256 -14.32 -9.59 10.41
C ASP A 256 -14.03 -8.20 9.83
N ALA A 257 -12.88 -8.07 9.16
CA ALA A 257 -12.43 -6.79 8.62
C ALA A 257 -13.37 -6.23 7.53
N THR A 258 -14.01 -7.09 6.75
CA THR A 258 -14.94 -6.70 5.69
C THR A 258 -16.24 -6.15 6.28
N LEU A 259 -16.80 -6.85 7.26
CA LEU A 259 -17.99 -6.38 7.98
C LEU A 259 -17.71 -5.04 8.68
N THR A 260 -16.55 -4.88 9.29
CA THR A 260 -16.11 -3.59 9.87
C THR A 260 -16.16 -2.45 8.83
N ALA A 261 -15.67 -2.69 7.62
CA ALA A 261 -15.70 -1.68 6.56
C ALA A 261 -17.13 -1.36 6.09
N PHE A 262 -18.02 -2.37 6.01
CA PHE A 262 -19.44 -2.13 5.73
C PHE A 262 -20.13 -1.32 6.85
N ILE A 263 -19.84 -1.60 8.12
CA ILE A 263 -20.34 -0.83 9.26
C ILE A 263 -19.87 0.64 9.13
N ALA A 264 -18.58 0.87 8.90
CA ALA A 264 -18.04 2.21 8.76
C ALA A 264 -18.70 2.98 7.60
N LEU A 265 -18.83 2.37 6.42
CA LEU A 265 -19.52 3.00 5.30
C LEU A 265 -20.98 3.29 5.61
N SER A 266 -21.70 2.35 6.22
CA SER A 266 -23.09 2.55 6.60
C SER A 266 -23.26 3.75 7.55
N LEU A 267 -22.37 3.88 8.53
CA LEU A 267 -22.38 5.04 9.43
C LEU A 267 -22.10 6.35 8.68
N LEU A 268 -21.18 6.37 7.71
CA LEU A 268 -20.92 7.57 6.89
C LEU A 268 -22.13 7.96 6.04
N LEU A 269 -22.88 7.01 5.52
CA LEU A 269 -24.13 7.26 4.78
C LEU A 269 -25.25 7.73 5.69
N ILE A 270 -25.46 7.08 6.86
CA ILE A 270 -26.50 7.45 7.84
C ILE A 270 -26.25 8.86 8.39
N THR A 271 -24.99 9.21 8.66
CA THR A 271 -24.62 10.54 9.18
C THR A 271 -24.59 11.64 8.12
N GLY A 272 -24.78 11.28 6.84
CA GLY A 272 -24.75 12.22 5.71
C GLY A 272 -23.35 12.78 5.41
N VAL A 273 -22.28 12.18 5.94
CA VAL A 273 -20.90 12.52 5.55
C VAL A 273 -20.68 12.17 4.08
N LEU A 274 -21.13 10.99 3.67
CA LEU A 274 -21.22 10.56 2.29
C LEU A 274 -22.67 10.44 1.86
N ASP A 275 -22.97 10.73 0.63
CA ASP A 275 -24.23 10.42 -0.04
C ASP A 275 -24.04 9.31 -1.08
N TRP A 276 -25.15 8.78 -1.63
CA TRP A 276 -25.09 7.70 -2.60
C TRP A 276 -24.38 8.11 -3.89
N LYS A 277 -24.41 9.40 -4.24
CA LYS A 277 -23.71 9.95 -5.41
C LYS A 277 -22.20 9.93 -5.22
N ASP A 278 -21.70 10.15 -3.99
CA ASP A 278 -20.27 9.99 -3.68
C ASP A 278 -19.81 8.56 -3.96
N ILE A 279 -20.63 7.57 -3.57
CA ILE A 279 -20.34 6.15 -3.81
C ILE A 279 -20.31 5.83 -5.31
N LEU A 280 -21.32 6.27 -6.07
CA LEU A 280 -21.38 6.03 -7.50
C LEU A 280 -20.22 6.71 -8.25
N ASN A 281 -19.79 7.88 -7.80
CA ASN A 281 -18.71 8.66 -8.43
C ASN A 281 -17.29 8.22 -8.01
N GLU A 282 -17.15 7.32 -7.04
CA GLU A 282 -15.84 6.79 -6.66
C GLU A 282 -15.40 5.70 -7.65
N THR A 283 -15.05 6.16 -8.85
CA THR A 283 -14.67 5.29 -9.96
C THR A 283 -13.48 4.39 -9.67
N GLY A 284 -12.58 4.82 -8.76
CA GLY A 284 -11.44 4.04 -8.29
C GLY A 284 -11.88 2.77 -7.58
N ALA A 285 -12.90 2.84 -6.73
CA ALA A 285 -13.47 1.68 -6.03
C ALA A 285 -14.07 0.67 -7.02
N TRP A 286 -14.94 1.13 -7.91
CA TRP A 286 -15.61 0.27 -8.89
C TRP A 286 -14.64 -0.35 -9.88
N ASN A 287 -13.70 0.42 -10.39
CA ASN A 287 -12.67 -0.10 -11.27
C ASN A 287 -11.83 -1.18 -10.57
N THR A 288 -11.43 -0.94 -9.32
CA THR A 288 -10.67 -1.91 -8.52
C THR A 288 -11.48 -3.17 -8.27
N LEU A 289 -12.76 -3.05 -7.91
CA LEU A 289 -13.64 -4.21 -7.73
C LEU A 289 -13.64 -5.09 -8.98
N VAL A 290 -13.78 -4.50 -10.17
CA VAL A 290 -13.85 -5.25 -11.43
C VAL A 290 -12.53 -5.99 -11.73
N TRP A 291 -11.42 -5.26 -11.88
CA TRP A 291 -10.18 -5.89 -12.32
C TRP A 291 -9.60 -6.85 -11.27
N PHE A 292 -9.79 -6.52 -10.01
CA PHE A 292 -9.27 -7.34 -8.92
C PHE A 292 -10.01 -8.67 -8.80
N SER A 293 -11.36 -8.65 -8.94
CA SER A 293 -12.18 -9.87 -8.96
C SER A 293 -11.73 -10.83 -10.05
N VAL A 294 -11.42 -10.30 -11.22
CA VAL A 294 -10.95 -11.12 -12.34
C VAL A 294 -9.57 -11.72 -12.08
N LEU A 295 -8.62 -10.90 -11.63
CA LEU A 295 -7.26 -11.40 -11.37
C LEU A 295 -7.20 -12.41 -10.22
N VAL A 296 -7.98 -12.18 -9.15
CA VAL A 296 -8.09 -13.15 -8.05
C VAL A 296 -8.71 -14.46 -8.52
N MET A 297 -9.78 -14.41 -9.29
CA MET A 297 -10.39 -15.57 -9.90
C MET A 297 -9.38 -16.34 -10.77
N MET A 298 -8.63 -15.65 -11.63
CA MET A 298 -7.62 -16.29 -12.49
C MET A 298 -6.50 -16.94 -11.67
N ALA A 299 -6.00 -16.26 -10.64
CA ALA A 299 -4.95 -16.77 -9.75
C ALA A 299 -5.43 -18.00 -8.97
N ASP A 300 -6.67 -17.98 -8.47
CA ASP A 300 -7.30 -19.11 -7.78
C ASP A 300 -7.44 -20.33 -8.72
N GLN A 301 -7.87 -20.10 -9.95
CA GLN A 301 -7.97 -21.16 -10.95
C GLN A 301 -6.61 -21.72 -11.37
N LEU A 302 -5.57 -20.90 -11.47
CA LEU A 302 -4.21 -21.40 -11.70
C LEU A 302 -3.72 -22.31 -10.57
N ASN A 303 -4.09 -21.98 -9.32
CA ASN A 303 -3.78 -22.81 -8.17
C ASN A 303 -4.57 -24.15 -8.21
N GLN A 304 -5.89 -24.09 -8.43
CA GLN A 304 -6.76 -25.28 -8.48
C GLN A 304 -6.41 -26.21 -9.66
N LEU A 305 -6.01 -25.65 -10.79
CA LEU A 305 -5.56 -26.42 -11.97
C LEU A 305 -4.13 -26.98 -11.83
N GLY A 306 -3.49 -26.80 -10.66
CA GLY A 306 -2.19 -27.38 -10.34
C GLY A 306 -0.97 -26.64 -10.90
N PHE A 307 -1.15 -25.50 -11.59
CA PHE A 307 -0.02 -24.76 -12.16
C PHE A 307 0.88 -24.18 -11.07
N ILE A 308 0.31 -23.54 -10.05
CA ILE A 308 1.09 -22.95 -8.95
C ILE A 308 1.86 -24.01 -8.16
N PRO A 309 1.24 -25.14 -7.72
CA PRO A 309 1.96 -26.25 -7.12
C PRO A 309 3.10 -26.80 -7.98
N TRP A 310 2.84 -27.05 -9.28
CA TRP A 310 3.86 -27.54 -10.20
C TRP A 310 5.04 -26.59 -10.31
N LEU A 311 4.78 -25.28 -10.51
CA LEU A 311 5.81 -24.25 -10.62
C LEU A 311 6.64 -24.16 -9.34
N SER A 312 5.95 -24.18 -8.18
CA SER A 312 6.58 -24.08 -6.86
C SER A 312 7.52 -25.25 -6.61
N HIS A 313 7.09 -26.49 -6.89
CA HIS A 313 7.93 -27.67 -6.77
C HIS A 313 9.12 -27.67 -7.73
N THR A 314 8.90 -27.25 -8.98
CA THR A 314 9.97 -27.19 -9.99
C THR A 314 11.06 -26.21 -9.57
N ILE A 315 10.69 -25.00 -9.11
CA ILE A 315 11.66 -24.00 -8.64
C ILE A 315 12.34 -24.46 -7.35
N ALA A 316 11.58 -24.98 -6.38
CA ALA A 316 12.15 -25.45 -5.11
C ALA A 316 13.16 -26.59 -5.33
N ASN A 317 12.87 -27.52 -6.24
CA ASN A 317 13.82 -28.58 -6.59
C ASN A 317 15.10 -28.04 -7.22
N SER A 318 14.99 -26.99 -8.03
CA SER A 318 16.17 -26.30 -8.63
C SER A 318 17.02 -25.57 -7.59
N LEU A 319 16.42 -25.21 -6.44
CA LEU A 319 17.10 -24.59 -5.29
C LEU A 319 17.53 -25.63 -4.24
N GLY A 320 17.45 -26.90 -4.57
CA GLY A 320 17.75 -28.02 -3.67
C GLY A 320 19.09 -27.90 -2.98
N GLY A 321 19.14 -28.27 -1.67
CA GLY A 321 20.32 -28.15 -0.82
C GLY A 321 20.47 -26.81 -0.09
N LEU A 322 19.70 -25.79 -0.43
CA LEU A 322 19.67 -24.52 0.31
C LEU A 322 18.70 -24.59 1.49
N SER A 323 19.09 -24.01 2.63
CA SER A 323 18.17 -23.86 3.77
C SER A 323 17.06 -22.87 3.45
N TRP A 324 15.86 -23.06 4.00
CA TRP A 324 14.71 -22.20 3.74
C TRP A 324 14.96 -20.69 3.98
N PRO A 325 15.79 -20.25 4.97
CA PRO A 325 16.05 -18.80 5.12
C PRO A 325 16.80 -18.22 3.92
N VAL A 326 17.73 -18.98 3.35
CA VAL A 326 18.48 -18.57 2.16
C VAL A 326 17.56 -18.51 0.95
N VAL A 327 16.70 -19.54 0.77
CA VAL A 327 15.69 -19.54 -0.30
C VAL A 327 14.77 -18.34 -0.18
N LEU A 328 14.22 -18.07 1.00
CA LEU A 328 13.32 -16.93 1.22
C LEU A 328 14.01 -15.58 0.91
N VAL A 329 15.27 -15.41 1.31
CA VAL A 329 16.04 -14.20 1.00
C VAL A 329 16.22 -14.05 -0.51
N ILE A 330 16.58 -15.11 -1.23
CA ILE A 330 16.71 -15.09 -2.70
C ILE A 330 15.37 -14.70 -3.35
N LEU A 331 14.26 -15.30 -2.90
CA LEU A 331 12.92 -15.01 -3.43
C LEU A 331 12.53 -13.55 -3.18
N ILE A 332 12.81 -13.00 -2.00
CA ILE A 332 12.52 -11.61 -1.67
C ILE A 332 13.38 -10.67 -2.52
N ILE A 333 14.68 -10.93 -2.70
CA ILE A 333 15.55 -10.14 -3.58
C ILE A 333 15.01 -10.16 -5.01
N PHE A 334 14.70 -11.34 -5.52
CA PHE A 334 14.12 -11.49 -6.86
C PHE A 334 12.79 -10.74 -6.98
N TYR A 335 11.88 -10.88 -5.99
CA TYR A 335 10.60 -10.19 -5.94
C TYR A 335 10.78 -8.66 -5.92
N PHE A 336 11.70 -8.16 -5.10
CA PHE A 336 11.96 -6.73 -4.99
C PHE A 336 12.50 -6.15 -6.31
N TYR A 337 13.54 -6.74 -6.89
CA TYR A 337 14.20 -6.18 -8.07
C TYR A 337 13.46 -6.45 -9.38
N SER A 338 12.67 -7.52 -9.47
CA SER A 338 11.79 -7.72 -10.64
C SER A 338 10.75 -6.61 -10.80
N HIS A 339 10.52 -5.80 -9.76
CA HIS A 339 9.59 -4.67 -9.82
C HIS A 339 10.04 -3.56 -10.78
N TYR A 340 11.29 -3.50 -11.17
CA TYR A 340 11.73 -2.63 -12.28
C TYR A 340 10.98 -2.89 -13.60
N LEU A 341 10.40 -4.06 -13.76
CA LEU A 341 9.62 -4.45 -14.94
C LEU A 341 8.11 -4.12 -14.80
N PHE A 342 7.66 -3.62 -13.64
CA PHE A 342 6.25 -3.38 -13.35
C PHE A 342 5.98 -1.92 -13.04
N ALA A 343 4.91 -1.37 -13.64
CA ALA A 343 4.43 -0.02 -13.35
C ALA A 343 3.35 0.02 -12.24
N SER A 344 3.02 -1.13 -11.64
CA SER A 344 2.00 -1.24 -10.60
C SER A 344 2.38 -2.31 -9.58
N SER A 345 2.46 -1.91 -8.31
CA SER A 345 2.73 -2.84 -7.22
C SER A 345 1.66 -3.93 -7.11
N THR A 346 0.39 -3.57 -7.30
CA THR A 346 -0.71 -4.55 -7.20
C THR A 346 -0.69 -5.55 -8.35
N ALA A 347 -0.36 -5.11 -9.58
CA ALA A 347 -0.18 -6.03 -10.71
C ALA A 347 1.00 -7.00 -10.46
N HIS A 348 2.09 -6.51 -9.87
CA HIS A 348 3.23 -7.35 -9.51
C HIS A 348 2.89 -8.38 -8.42
N VAL A 349 2.20 -7.96 -7.34
CA VAL A 349 1.69 -8.88 -6.32
C VAL A 349 0.82 -9.95 -6.95
N SER A 350 -0.11 -9.56 -7.82
CA SER A 350 -1.01 -10.48 -8.54
C SER A 350 -0.26 -11.51 -9.38
N ALA A 351 0.82 -11.08 -10.05
CA ALA A 351 1.58 -11.94 -10.96
C ALA A 351 2.49 -12.94 -10.25
N MET A 352 3.08 -12.56 -9.11
CA MET A 352 4.24 -13.30 -8.58
C MET A 352 4.06 -13.81 -7.14
N TYR A 353 3.24 -13.16 -6.32
CA TYR A 353 3.17 -13.46 -4.88
C TYR A 353 2.85 -14.93 -4.60
N ALA A 354 1.81 -15.50 -5.24
CA ALA A 354 1.38 -16.87 -5.00
C ALA A 354 2.48 -17.89 -5.35
N ALA A 355 3.15 -17.70 -6.50
CA ALA A 355 4.23 -18.58 -6.92
C ALA A 355 5.42 -18.54 -5.96
N LEU A 356 5.86 -17.34 -5.57
CA LEU A 356 6.99 -17.16 -4.66
C LEU A 356 6.68 -17.70 -3.26
N LEU A 357 5.46 -17.49 -2.75
CA LEU A 357 5.00 -18.05 -1.48
C LEU A 357 4.99 -19.59 -1.53
N GLY A 358 4.47 -20.16 -2.61
CA GLY A 358 4.47 -21.61 -2.82
C GLY A 358 5.88 -22.20 -2.79
N VAL A 359 6.85 -21.58 -3.47
CA VAL A 359 8.27 -21.99 -3.45
C VAL A 359 8.84 -21.92 -2.03
N ALA A 360 8.60 -20.81 -1.31
CA ALA A 360 9.08 -20.65 0.06
C ALA A 360 8.56 -21.75 1.00
N VAL A 361 7.25 -22.06 0.90
CA VAL A 361 6.60 -23.10 1.72
C VAL A 361 7.13 -24.49 1.38
N VAL A 362 7.27 -24.83 0.09
CA VAL A 362 7.85 -26.10 -0.35
C VAL A 362 9.30 -26.27 0.10
N ALA A 363 10.07 -25.17 0.16
CA ALA A 363 11.43 -25.15 0.70
C ALA A 363 11.49 -25.27 2.24
N GLY A 364 10.35 -25.38 2.93
CA GLY A 364 10.25 -25.54 4.38
C GLY A 364 10.20 -24.26 5.18
N ALA A 365 9.98 -23.10 4.54
CA ALA A 365 9.81 -21.83 5.26
C ALA A 365 8.47 -21.80 6.01
N PRO A 366 8.41 -21.18 7.22
CA PRO A 366 7.16 -21.02 7.95
C PRO A 366 6.13 -20.24 7.12
N PRO A 367 4.92 -20.81 6.86
CA PRO A 367 3.98 -20.23 5.89
C PRO A 367 3.53 -18.81 6.24
N LEU A 368 3.10 -18.56 7.50
CA LEU A 368 2.66 -17.24 7.95
C LEU A 368 3.80 -16.19 7.85
N PHE A 369 5.01 -16.56 8.27
CA PHE A 369 6.16 -15.69 8.19
C PHE A 369 6.48 -15.32 6.74
N SER A 370 6.52 -16.29 5.84
CA SER A 370 6.77 -16.08 4.42
C SER A 370 5.69 -15.22 3.76
N ALA A 371 4.42 -15.47 4.10
CA ALA A 371 3.29 -14.68 3.62
C ALA A 371 3.38 -13.22 4.04
N LEU A 372 3.69 -12.93 5.30
CA LEU A 372 3.86 -11.57 5.81
C LEU A 372 5.06 -10.88 5.19
N MET A 373 6.21 -11.56 5.11
CA MET A 373 7.43 -10.99 4.49
C MET A 373 7.19 -10.61 3.04
N LEU A 374 6.68 -11.51 2.21
CA LEU A 374 6.35 -11.21 0.82
C LEU A 374 5.27 -10.12 0.70
N GLY A 375 4.30 -10.07 1.62
CA GLY A 375 3.28 -9.03 1.68
C GLY A 375 3.88 -7.64 1.94
N PHE A 376 4.79 -7.50 2.89
CA PHE A 376 5.48 -6.23 3.18
C PHE A 376 6.33 -5.78 2.00
N PHE A 377 7.09 -6.70 1.40
CA PHE A 377 7.90 -6.40 0.21
C PHE A 377 7.05 -6.07 -1.01
N GLY A 378 5.79 -6.51 -1.08
CA GLY A 378 4.80 -6.11 -2.07
C GLY A 378 4.52 -4.60 -2.12
N ASN A 379 4.84 -3.86 -1.05
CA ASN A 379 4.83 -2.40 -1.00
C ASN A 379 6.23 -1.80 -1.16
N LEU A 380 7.20 -2.33 -0.41
CA LEU A 380 8.54 -1.75 -0.33
C LEU A 380 9.30 -1.82 -1.66
N MET A 381 9.01 -2.83 -2.49
CA MET A 381 9.55 -2.93 -3.86
C MET A 381 9.19 -1.72 -4.74
N ALA A 382 8.13 -0.99 -4.41
CA ALA A 382 7.76 0.23 -5.13
C ALA A 382 8.77 1.39 -4.92
N SER A 383 9.72 1.26 -4.01
CA SER A 383 10.84 2.21 -3.85
C SER A 383 11.90 2.07 -4.93
N THR A 384 11.55 1.78 -6.19
CA THR A 384 12.51 1.55 -7.28
C THR A 384 12.49 2.66 -8.32
N THR A 385 11.40 2.83 -9.04
CA THR A 385 11.31 3.74 -10.18
C THR A 385 10.28 4.86 -9.96
N HIS A 386 10.29 5.84 -10.87
CA HIS A 386 9.30 6.93 -10.86
C HIS A 386 7.92 6.51 -11.40
N TYR A 387 7.78 5.27 -11.81
CA TYR A 387 6.52 4.66 -12.29
C TYR A 387 6.11 3.42 -11.47
N SER A 388 6.83 3.09 -10.42
CA SER A 388 6.71 1.81 -9.67
C SER A 388 5.39 1.64 -8.92
N SER A 389 4.65 2.70 -8.68
CA SER A 389 3.40 2.67 -7.91
C SER A 389 2.51 3.86 -8.28
N GLY A 390 1.26 3.89 -7.81
CA GLY A 390 0.36 5.00 -8.06
C GLY A 390 0.86 6.37 -7.56
N PRO A 391 1.46 6.49 -6.37
CA PRO A 391 2.05 7.75 -5.89
C PRO A 391 3.27 8.22 -6.69
N ALA A 392 4.09 7.30 -7.19
CA ALA A 392 5.36 7.63 -7.82
C ALA A 392 5.25 8.62 -8.98
N PRO A 393 4.41 8.39 -10.01
CA PRO A 393 4.29 9.34 -11.13
C PRO A 393 3.70 10.69 -10.70
N ILE A 394 2.81 10.74 -9.70
CA ILE A 394 2.22 11.99 -9.21
C ILE A 394 3.29 12.86 -8.55
N LEU A 395 4.07 12.28 -7.65
CA LEU A 395 5.12 12.99 -6.92
C LEU A 395 6.29 13.35 -7.84
N TYR A 396 6.63 12.48 -8.79
CA TYR A 396 7.69 12.70 -9.76
C TYR A 396 7.34 13.80 -10.78
N ALA A 397 6.09 13.79 -11.32
CA ALA A 397 5.63 14.78 -12.30
C ALA A 397 5.65 16.23 -11.77
N ALA A 398 5.71 16.41 -10.46
CA ALA A 398 5.86 17.72 -9.83
C ALA A 398 7.20 18.41 -10.17
N GLY A 399 8.18 17.67 -10.70
CA GLY A 399 9.45 18.22 -11.19
C GLY A 399 10.49 18.55 -10.12
N TYR A 400 10.22 18.29 -8.85
CA TYR A 400 11.17 18.59 -7.74
C TYR A 400 12.43 17.71 -7.76
N VAL A 401 12.41 16.59 -8.50
CA VAL A 401 13.51 15.62 -8.51
C VAL A 401 13.74 15.13 -9.93
N THR A 402 15.00 15.17 -10.39
CA THR A 402 15.38 14.64 -11.71
C THR A 402 15.32 13.11 -11.72
N GLN A 403 15.07 12.49 -12.88
CA GLN A 403 15.00 11.03 -13.05
C GLN A 403 16.24 10.31 -12.54
N LYS A 404 17.42 10.79 -12.92
CA LYS A 404 18.71 10.23 -12.48
C LYS A 404 18.80 10.21 -10.94
N ARG A 405 18.45 11.33 -10.30
CA ARG A 405 18.47 11.44 -8.83
C ARG A 405 17.45 10.54 -8.19
N TRP A 406 16.22 10.47 -8.75
CA TRP A 406 15.18 9.57 -8.29
C TRP A 406 15.66 8.11 -8.24
N TRP A 407 16.21 7.63 -9.34
CA TRP A 407 16.68 6.24 -9.44
C TRP A 407 17.85 5.94 -8.51
N LEU A 408 18.85 6.83 -8.43
CA LEU A 408 20.00 6.63 -7.55
C LEU A 408 19.63 6.63 -6.06
N MET A 409 18.79 7.56 -5.65
CA MET A 409 18.32 7.63 -4.26
C MET A 409 17.46 6.41 -3.92
N ASN A 410 16.56 6.02 -4.81
CA ASN A 410 15.69 4.87 -4.62
C ASN A 410 16.49 3.55 -4.58
N LEU A 411 17.54 3.39 -5.38
CA LEU A 411 18.42 2.24 -5.29
C LEU A 411 19.07 2.14 -3.90
N ALA A 412 19.61 3.25 -3.38
CA ALA A 412 20.24 3.28 -2.08
C ALA A 412 19.23 3.05 -0.94
N LEU A 413 18.07 3.73 -0.98
CA LEU A 413 17.02 3.59 0.04
C LEU A 413 16.32 2.23 -0.04
N GLY A 414 16.16 1.67 -1.24
CA GLY A 414 15.65 0.32 -1.44
C GLY A 414 16.54 -0.73 -0.77
N CYS A 415 17.87 -0.61 -0.90
CA CYS A 415 18.81 -1.47 -0.18
C CYS A 415 18.65 -1.36 1.35
N LEU A 416 18.42 -0.16 1.88
CA LEU A 416 18.19 0.07 3.31
C LEU A 416 16.86 -0.53 3.79
N LEU A 417 15.79 -0.33 3.04
CA LEU A 417 14.47 -0.91 3.35
C LEU A 417 14.52 -2.45 3.30
N TYR A 418 15.29 -3.02 2.37
CA TYR A 418 15.51 -4.45 2.27
C TYR A 418 16.26 -5.02 3.50
N THR A 419 17.20 -4.26 4.07
CA THR A 419 17.98 -4.68 5.24
C THR A 419 17.33 -4.31 6.58
N SER A 420 16.14 -3.70 6.56
CA SER A 420 15.37 -3.38 7.79
C SER A 420 15.14 -4.66 8.62
N PRO A 421 15.28 -4.61 9.96
CA PRO A 421 15.38 -5.82 10.79
C PRO A 421 14.15 -6.69 10.66
N SER A 422 14.37 -7.88 10.12
CA SER A 422 13.41 -8.99 10.18
C SER A 422 13.19 -9.40 11.65
N PRO A 423 11.98 -9.78 12.05
CA PRO A 423 11.69 -10.24 13.41
C PRO A 423 12.34 -11.61 13.72
N ARG A 424 13.68 -11.69 13.64
CA ARG A 424 14.46 -12.95 13.77
C ARG A 424 14.49 -13.56 15.16
N ASP A 425 14.20 -12.83 16.24
CA ASP A 425 14.59 -13.28 17.58
C ASP A 425 13.49 -13.81 18.49
N LYS A 426 12.21 -13.75 18.12
CA LYS A 426 11.14 -14.27 19.00
C LYS A 426 10.70 -15.71 18.71
N ALA A 427 11.09 -16.29 17.58
CA ALA A 427 10.73 -17.68 17.23
C ALA A 427 11.61 -18.74 17.91
N ARG A 428 12.80 -18.41 18.42
CA ARG A 428 13.71 -19.34 19.08
C ARG A 428 13.43 -19.58 20.57
N SER A 429 12.65 -18.74 21.23
CA SER A 429 12.47 -18.81 22.70
C SER A 429 11.22 -19.52 23.18
N ARG A 430 10.45 -20.17 22.28
CA ARG A 430 9.23 -20.94 22.64
C ARG A 430 9.18 -22.32 21.99
N MET A 431 10.25 -23.08 22.05
CA MET A 431 10.14 -24.54 21.97
C MET A 431 10.19 -25.10 23.40
N PRO A 432 9.14 -25.79 23.88
CA PRO A 432 9.28 -26.59 25.10
C PRO A 432 10.27 -27.71 24.79
N SER A 433 11.29 -27.84 25.65
CA SER A 433 12.11 -29.04 25.68
C SER A 433 11.18 -30.23 25.99
N SER A 434 10.93 -31.06 24.99
CA SER A 434 10.31 -32.36 25.23
C SER A 434 11.36 -33.25 25.88
N ALA A 435 11.15 -33.56 27.16
CA ALA A 435 11.64 -34.79 27.74
C ALA A 435 10.81 -35.96 27.22
#